data_3ef7f29db3afe1fc5a4429b77553558c
#
_entry.id   3ef7f29db3afe1fc5a4429b77553558c
#
_cell.length_a   1.000
_cell.length_b   1.000
_cell.length_c   1.000
_cell.angle_alpha   90.00
_cell.angle_beta   90.00
_cell.angle_gamma   90.00
#
_symmetry.space_group_name_H-M   'P 1'
#
loop_
_entity.id
_entity.type
_entity.pdbx_description
1 polymer ?
#
loop_
_entity_poly.entity_id
_entity_poly.type
_entity_poly.pdbx_seq_one_letter_code
_entity_poly.pdbx_strand_id
1 'polypeptide(L)'
;MGGRQTRDRLACLLALVLVVAPALVGCADRTVAARPGSEPTHDAIGNRTGTNTGTADRARDLLDAVRRVEQRPDVPGYDRSCSPGAGCVFGTDWSDDTDAPLGHNGCDTRNDVLGRSLEAVVFSERSNGCDVVAGLLLDPYTGETLDYAIDGSRIHIDHLFPLAAAWDLGAAEWSPERRARFANDPDLELLAVSGSANLAKGDSTPASWLPPDLSFRCAYVTSYLEVALAYGLAVTDADVRVMEPAIRKSC
;
A
#
# COMPACT_ATOMS: atom_id res chain seq x y z
N MET A 1 -51.33 53.89 19.71
CA MET A 1 -51.23 55.23 19.09
C MET A 1 -50.28 55.01 17.92
N GLY A 2 -50.72 54.84 16.81
CA GLY A 2 -51.21 55.71 15.74
C GLY A 2 -50.03 56.00 14.85
N GLY A 3 -50.04 55.86 13.59
CA GLY A 3 -51.00 55.59 12.55
C GLY A 3 -50.30 55.49 11.20
N ARG A 4 -51.01 54.91 10.31
CA ARG A 4 -50.99 54.83 8.85
C ARG A 4 -50.38 56.02 8.12
N GLN A 5 -49.77 55.81 6.95
CA GLN A 5 -50.39 56.20 5.68
C GLN A 5 -49.66 55.67 4.45
N THR A 6 -50.45 55.09 3.61
CA THR A 6 -50.37 54.73 2.19
C THR A 6 -50.20 55.96 1.27
N ARG A 7 -49.66 55.79 0.04
CA ARG A 7 -50.11 56.29 -1.29
C ARG A 7 -49.05 55.95 -2.35
N ASP A 8 -49.35 55.04 -3.22
CA ASP A 8 -49.88 55.10 -4.60
C ASP A 8 -49.35 56.26 -5.49
N ARG A 9 -48.78 55.87 -6.62
CA ARG A 9 -49.01 56.27 -8.03
C ARG A 9 -47.91 55.69 -8.91
N LEU A 10 -48.22 54.77 -9.75
CA LEU A 10 -48.79 54.75 -11.12
C LEU A 10 -47.85 55.29 -12.23
N ALA A 11 -47.46 54.34 -13.08
CA ALA A 11 -47.29 54.39 -14.54
C ALA A 11 -46.13 55.19 -15.17
N CYS A 12 -45.35 54.53 -15.93
CA CYS A 12 -45.25 54.73 -17.38
C CYS A 12 -44.55 53.57 -18.09
N LEU A 13 -45.22 52.98 -19.03
CA LEU A 13 -44.78 52.04 -20.01
C LEU A 13 -43.80 52.70 -21.00
N LEU A 14 -42.65 52.09 -21.23
CA LEU A 14 -41.93 52.25 -22.48
C LEU A 14 -41.34 50.88 -22.85
N ALA A 15 -41.93 50.29 -23.85
CA ALA A 15 -41.47 49.09 -24.50
C ALA A 15 -40.20 49.37 -25.29
N LEU A 16 -39.07 48.79 -24.90
CA LEU A 16 -37.91 48.70 -25.75
C LEU A 16 -37.74 47.23 -26.18
N VAL A 17 -37.99 46.98 -27.45
CA VAL A 17 -37.71 45.72 -28.11
C VAL A 17 -36.21 45.62 -28.28
N LEU A 18 -35.56 44.80 -27.49
CA LEU A 18 -34.17 44.43 -27.70
C LEU A 18 -34.15 43.02 -28.31
N VAL A 19 -33.69 42.96 -29.55
CA VAL A 19 -33.39 41.79 -30.31
C VAL A 19 -32.25 41.04 -29.61
N VAL A 20 -32.56 39.92 -28.97
CA VAL A 20 -31.57 39.01 -28.38
C VAL A 20 -31.19 38.00 -29.45
N ALA A 21 -29.97 38.15 -29.99
CA ALA A 21 -29.34 37.11 -30.79
C ALA A 21 -29.03 35.90 -29.89
N PRO A 22 -29.26 34.63 -30.32
CA PRO A 22 -28.86 33.47 -29.56
C PRO A 22 -27.34 33.32 -29.61
N ALA A 23 -26.68 33.54 -28.49
CA ALA A 23 -25.31 33.10 -28.31
C ALA A 23 -25.34 31.57 -28.23
N LEU A 24 -24.79 30.92 -29.23
CA LEU A 24 -24.44 29.51 -29.19
C LEU A 24 -23.40 29.32 -28.08
N VAL A 25 -23.84 28.83 -26.93
CA VAL A 25 -22.94 28.31 -25.90
C VAL A 25 -22.44 26.96 -26.45
N GLY A 26 -21.26 26.98 -27.05
CA GLY A 26 -20.55 25.78 -27.35
C GLY A 26 -20.19 25.09 -26.04
N CYS A 27 -20.73 23.90 -25.81
CA CYS A 27 -20.20 22.96 -24.83
C CYS A 27 -18.75 22.65 -25.25
N ALA A 28 -17.79 23.31 -24.61
CA ALA A 28 -16.41 22.86 -24.67
C ALA A 28 -16.33 21.54 -23.92
N ASP A 29 -16.32 20.49 -24.68
CA ASP A 29 -15.93 19.17 -24.21
C ASP A 29 -14.49 19.28 -23.68
N ARG A 30 -14.34 19.40 -22.37
CA ARG A 30 -13.06 19.28 -21.72
C ARG A 30 -12.67 17.82 -21.75
N THR A 31 -12.09 17.43 -22.88
CA THR A 31 -11.25 16.24 -22.89
C THR A 31 -10.13 16.47 -21.88
N VAL A 32 -10.25 15.79 -20.73
CA VAL A 32 -9.16 15.66 -19.78
C VAL A 32 -8.00 15.03 -20.56
N ALA A 33 -6.97 15.81 -20.83
CA ALA A 33 -5.74 15.30 -21.40
C ALA A 33 -5.15 14.33 -20.38
N ALA A 34 -5.27 13.03 -20.64
CA ALA A 34 -4.48 12.04 -20.00
C ALA A 34 -3.01 12.44 -20.20
N ARG A 35 -2.27 12.70 -19.12
CA ARG A 35 -0.82 12.75 -19.17
C ARG A 35 -0.34 11.45 -19.81
N PRO A 36 0.65 11.47 -20.71
CA PRO A 36 1.31 10.25 -21.12
C PRO A 36 1.96 9.71 -19.83
N GLY A 37 1.29 8.72 -19.27
CA GLY A 37 1.84 7.94 -18.17
C GLY A 37 3.15 7.34 -18.71
N SER A 38 4.25 7.55 -18.01
CA SER A 38 5.31 6.55 -18.00
C SER A 38 4.57 5.23 -17.78
N GLU A 39 4.69 4.29 -18.73
CA GLU A 39 4.17 2.94 -18.55
C GLU A 39 4.61 2.49 -17.17
N PRO A 40 3.68 2.13 -16.27
CA PRO A 40 4.08 1.51 -15.03
C PRO A 40 4.77 0.21 -15.44
N THR A 41 6.06 0.12 -15.18
CA THR A 41 6.73 -1.17 -15.18
C THR A 41 6.09 -1.94 -14.04
N HIS A 42 5.06 -2.73 -14.36
CA HIS A 42 4.37 -3.63 -13.45
C HIS A 42 5.29 -4.78 -13.05
N ASP A 43 6.32 -4.47 -12.27
CA ASP A 43 7.14 -5.44 -11.55
C ASP A 43 6.86 -5.42 -10.05
N ALA A 44 5.71 -4.85 -9.64
CA ALA A 44 5.19 -5.10 -8.30
C ALA A 44 4.90 -6.61 -8.15
N ILE A 45 5.21 -7.14 -7.01
CA ILE A 45 5.21 -8.54 -6.51
C ILE A 45 4.14 -9.48 -7.13
N GLY A 46 3.13 -8.98 -7.84
CA GLY A 46 2.00 -9.74 -8.40
C GLY A 46 2.12 -10.30 -9.81
N ASN A 47 3.12 -9.98 -10.63
CA ASN A 47 3.12 -10.41 -12.03
C ASN A 47 4.49 -10.92 -12.53
N ARG A 48 5.12 -11.85 -11.80
CA ARG A 48 6.29 -12.59 -12.30
C ARG A 48 5.85 -13.92 -12.89
N THR A 49 5.30 -13.90 -14.11
CA THR A 49 5.15 -15.09 -14.95
C THR A 49 6.50 -15.50 -15.54
N GLY A 50 7.46 -15.85 -14.68
CA GLY A 50 8.58 -16.68 -15.05
C GLY A 50 8.11 -18.12 -15.23
N THR A 51 8.76 -18.91 -16.08
CA THR A 51 8.51 -20.36 -16.12
C THR A 51 8.66 -20.92 -14.71
N ASN A 52 7.72 -21.73 -14.24
CA ASN A 52 7.68 -22.25 -12.85
C ASN A 52 9.04 -22.77 -12.34
N THR A 53 9.88 -23.37 -13.22
CA THR A 53 11.23 -23.81 -12.87
C THR A 53 12.16 -22.67 -12.43
N GLY A 54 12.17 -21.53 -13.13
CA GLY A 54 13.04 -20.40 -12.76
C GLY A 54 12.66 -19.73 -11.43
N THR A 55 11.36 -19.72 -11.09
CA THR A 55 10.87 -19.18 -9.82
C THR A 55 11.23 -20.10 -8.65
N ALA A 56 11.08 -21.40 -8.83
CA ALA A 56 11.45 -22.40 -7.82
C ALA A 56 12.96 -22.37 -7.53
N ASP A 57 13.79 -22.28 -8.57
CA ASP A 57 15.25 -22.23 -8.41
C ASP A 57 15.65 -20.94 -7.69
N ARG A 58 15.08 -19.79 -8.08
CA ARG A 58 15.31 -18.51 -7.38
C ARG A 58 14.95 -18.61 -5.89
N ALA A 59 13.78 -19.14 -5.57
CA ALA A 59 13.35 -19.28 -4.17
C ALA A 59 14.29 -20.19 -3.36
N ARG A 60 14.83 -21.26 -3.97
CA ARG A 60 15.84 -22.13 -3.32
C ARG A 60 17.14 -21.40 -3.10
N ASP A 61 17.65 -20.67 -4.12
CA ASP A 61 18.89 -19.91 -4.01
C ASP A 61 18.79 -18.88 -2.88
N LEU A 62 17.66 -18.18 -2.77
CA LEU A 62 17.41 -17.23 -1.68
C LEU A 62 17.36 -17.95 -0.31
N LEU A 63 16.68 -19.10 -0.24
CA LEU A 63 16.59 -19.88 0.99
C LEU A 63 17.97 -20.41 1.44
N ASP A 64 18.83 -20.75 0.51
CA ASP A 64 20.20 -21.22 0.81
C ASP A 64 21.12 -20.07 1.24
N ALA A 65 20.87 -18.85 0.74
CA ALA A 65 21.69 -17.67 1.01
C ALA A 65 21.30 -16.94 2.30
N VAL A 66 20.06 -17.07 2.77
CA VAL A 66 19.58 -16.32 3.93
C VAL A 66 20.25 -16.76 5.23
N ARG A 67 20.53 -15.81 6.13
CA ARG A 67 21.05 -16.08 7.46
C ARG A 67 20.01 -16.85 8.29
N ARG A 68 20.43 -17.91 8.97
CA ARG A 68 19.56 -18.77 9.78
C ARG A 68 19.90 -18.68 11.28
N VAL A 69 18.88 -18.80 12.10
CA VAL A 69 18.97 -18.94 13.56
C VAL A 69 18.09 -20.11 13.99
N GLU A 70 18.45 -20.78 15.07
CA GLU A 70 17.70 -21.94 15.57
C GLU A 70 16.25 -21.56 15.93
N GLN A 71 16.07 -20.43 16.63
CA GLN A 71 14.76 -19.91 17.06
C GLN A 71 14.79 -18.38 17.08
N ARG A 72 13.59 -17.78 16.97
CA ARG A 72 13.42 -16.33 17.10
C ARG A 72 13.78 -15.90 18.52
N PRO A 73 14.79 -15.02 18.72
CA PRO A 73 15.07 -14.47 20.04
C PRO A 73 13.95 -13.53 20.48
N ASP A 74 13.87 -13.30 21.78
CA ASP A 74 13.02 -12.26 22.38
C ASP A 74 13.93 -11.07 22.72
N VAL A 75 13.98 -10.08 21.82
CA VAL A 75 14.84 -8.90 21.97
C VAL A 75 14.05 -7.77 22.63
N PRO A 76 14.45 -7.31 23.83
CA PRO A 76 13.72 -6.26 24.52
C PRO A 76 13.77 -4.93 23.77
N GLY A 77 12.78 -4.07 24.02
CA GLY A 77 12.75 -2.69 23.50
C GLY A 77 11.91 -2.50 22.23
N TYR A 78 11.23 -3.54 21.72
CA TYR A 78 10.28 -3.35 20.64
C TYR A 78 9.09 -2.51 21.10
N ASP A 79 8.92 -1.35 20.50
CA ASP A 79 7.74 -0.49 20.70
C ASP A 79 7.53 0.33 19.41
N ARG A 80 6.56 -0.09 18.58
CA ARG A 80 6.25 0.59 17.33
C ARG A 80 5.35 1.81 17.51
N SER A 81 4.70 1.98 18.69
CA SER A 81 3.83 3.12 18.92
C SER A 81 4.62 4.42 18.87
N CYS A 82 4.11 5.40 18.13
CA CYS A 82 4.65 6.76 18.09
C CYS A 82 3.82 7.76 18.93
N SER A 83 3.04 7.25 19.89
CA SER A 83 2.38 8.09 20.89
C SER A 83 3.40 8.79 21.81
N PRO A 84 3.08 9.96 22.41
CA PRO A 84 3.98 10.63 23.33
C PRO A 84 4.49 9.70 24.45
N GLY A 85 5.80 9.52 24.53
CA GLY A 85 6.46 8.66 25.50
C GLY A 85 6.67 7.21 25.07
N ALA A 86 6.21 6.81 23.90
CA ALA A 86 6.48 5.50 23.29
C ALA A 86 7.80 5.48 22.50
N GLY A 87 8.25 4.29 22.15
CA GLY A 87 9.56 4.07 21.54
C GLY A 87 9.68 4.48 20.07
N CYS A 88 8.59 4.39 19.30
CA CYS A 88 8.56 4.71 17.87
C CYS A 88 9.74 4.11 17.06
N VAL A 89 10.09 2.85 17.36
CA VAL A 89 11.37 2.26 16.94
C VAL A 89 11.51 2.08 15.41
N PHE A 90 10.40 2.08 14.67
CA PHE A 90 10.39 2.03 13.21
C PHE A 90 10.01 3.36 12.55
N GLY A 91 9.95 4.46 13.34
CA GLY A 91 9.51 5.76 12.84
C GLY A 91 7.99 5.88 12.73
N THR A 92 7.54 7.04 12.25
CA THR A 92 6.12 7.32 12.04
C THR A 92 5.54 6.41 10.96
N ASP A 93 4.35 5.88 11.20
CA ASP A 93 3.64 5.04 10.24
C ASP A 93 3.44 5.81 8.91
N TRP A 94 3.72 5.14 7.81
CA TRP A 94 3.51 5.61 6.42
C TRP A 94 4.21 6.93 6.10
N SER A 95 5.40 7.15 6.69
CA SER A 95 6.14 8.40 6.52
C SER A 95 6.67 8.57 5.09
N ASP A 96 6.42 9.74 4.50
CA ASP A 96 7.10 10.19 3.27
C ASP A 96 8.53 10.67 3.54
N ASP A 97 8.86 11.00 4.80
CA ASP A 97 10.20 11.48 5.20
C ASP A 97 11.14 10.30 5.50
N THR A 98 11.46 9.54 4.45
CA THR A 98 12.37 8.40 4.52
C THR A 98 13.17 8.26 3.22
N ASP A 99 14.35 7.61 3.29
CA ASP A 99 15.14 7.24 2.10
C ASP A 99 14.64 5.95 1.43
N ALA A 100 13.43 5.49 1.74
CA ALA A 100 12.78 4.38 1.05
C ALA A 100 12.44 4.76 -0.40
N PRO A 101 12.26 3.78 -1.29
CA PRO A 101 11.72 4.06 -2.62
C PRO A 101 10.41 4.84 -2.52
N LEU A 102 10.23 5.88 -3.33
CA LEU A 102 9.15 6.87 -3.29
C LEU A 102 9.15 7.81 -2.07
N GLY A 103 10.05 7.69 -1.10
CA GLY A 103 10.20 8.69 -0.06
C GLY A 103 10.43 10.08 -0.66
N HIS A 104 9.97 11.12 0.04
CA HIS A 104 10.04 12.53 -0.37
C HIS A 104 9.30 12.86 -1.68
N ASN A 105 8.31 12.06 -2.08
CA ASN A 105 7.50 12.34 -3.27
C ASN A 105 6.27 13.22 -2.99
N GLY A 106 5.99 13.50 -1.72
CA GLY A 106 4.87 14.29 -1.24
C GLY A 106 3.60 13.49 -0.95
N CYS A 107 3.63 12.16 -1.12
CA CYS A 107 2.56 11.25 -0.77
C CYS A 107 2.98 10.37 0.41
N ASP A 108 2.04 9.98 1.26
CA ASP A 108 2.35 8.98 2.28
C ASP A 108 2.55 7.59 1.65
N THR A 109 3.40 6.78 2.28
CA THR A 109 3.76 5.45 1.77
C THR A 109 2.55 4.53 1.59
N ARG A 110 1.50 4.65 2.43
CA ARG A 110 0.28 3.86 2.28
C ARG A 110 -0.41 4.14 0.94
N ASN A 111 -0.55 5.43 0.58
CA ASN A 111 -1.14 5.83 -0.69
C ASN A 111 -0.26 5.44 -1.89
N ASP A 112 1.06 5.47 -1.75
CA ASP A 112 1.98 4.96 -2.77
C ASP A 112 1.77 3.46 -3.04
N VAL A 113 1.66 2.65 -1.99
CA VAL A 113 1.40 1.21 -2.13
C VAL A 113 0.03 0.95 -2.73
N LEU A 114 -1.02 1.66 -2.28
CA LEU A 114 -2.36 1.54 -2.86
C LEU A 114 -2.38 1.94 -4.34
N GLY A 115 -1.75 3.07 -4.69
CA GLY A 115 -1.65 3.55 -6.07
C GLY A 115 -0.99 2.57 -7.03
N ARG A 116 -0.09 1.73 -6.54
CA ARG A 116 0.60 0.69 -7.31
C ARG A 116 -0.13 -0.64 -7.33
N SER A 117 -0.91 -0.94 -6.30
CA SER A 117 -1.52 -2.26 -6.10
C SER A 117 -2.93 -2.36 -6.68
N LEU A 118 -3.64 -1.23 -6.81
CA LEU A 118 -5.03 -1.24 -7.26
C LEU A 118 -5.11 -1.15 -8.79
N GLU A 119 -5.99 -1.95 -9.38
CA GLU A 119 -6.43 -1.79 -10.75
C GLU A 119 -7.45 -0.64 -10.87
N ALA A 120 -7.47 0.08 -11.99
CA ALA A 120 -8.36 1.22 -12.24
C ALA A 120 -8.35 2.24 -11.09
N VAL A 121 -7.17 2.52 -10.53
CA VAL A 121 -6.99 3.43 -9.41
C VAL A 121 -7.47 4.84 -9.74
N VAL A 122 -8.20 5.44 -8.80
CA VAL A 122 -8.66 6.84 -8.89
C VAL A 122 -8.07 7.61 -7.71
N PHE A 123 -7.45 8.75 -8.02
CA PHE A 123 -6.91 9.66 -7.03
C PHE A 123 -7.85 10.86 -6.81
N SER A 124 -7.87 11.39 -5.60
CA SER A 124 -8.59 12.61 -5.25
C SER A 124 -8.03 13.80 -6.03
N GLU A 125 -8.91 14.61 -6.64
CA GLU A 125 -8.52 15.86 -7.32
C GLU A 125 -7.84 16.88 -6.37
N ARG A 126 -8.08 16.75 -5.06
CA ARG A 126 -7.58 17.70 -4.04
C ARG A 126 -6.21 17.34 -3.48
N SER A 127 -5.69 16.17 -3.78
CA SER A 127 -4.47 15.63 -3.18
C SER A 127 -3.23 15.70 -4.08
N ASN A 128 -3.30 16.41 -5.22
CA ASN A 128 -2.23 16.43 -6.23
C ASN A 128 -1.82 15.03 -6.72
N GLY A 129 -2.75 14.07 -6.70
CA GLY A 129 -2.51 12.72 -7.17
C GLY A 129 -1.95 11.77 -6.10
N CYS A 130 -2.06 12.12 -4.82
CA CYS A 130 -1.63 11.26 -3.71
C CYS A 130 -2.76 10.38 -3.19
N ASP A 131 -3.87 10.97 -2.72
CA ASP A 131 -4.90 10.20 -2.02
C ASP A 131 -5.68 9.29 -2.96
N VAL A 132 -5.56 8.00 -2.75
CA VAL A 132 -6.36 7.00 -3.45
C VAL A 132 -7.79 7.00 -2.90
N VAL A 133 -8.78 7.11 -3.78
CA VAL A 133 -10.21 7.14 -3.42
C VAL A 133 -11.02 6.00 -4.02
N ALA A 134 -10.53 5.32 -5.05
CA ALA A 134 -11.16 4.14 -5.63
C ALA A 134 -10.14 3.28 -6.37
N GLY A 135 -10.50 2.02 -6.62
CA GLY A 135 -9.73 1.03 -7.34
C GLY A 135 -10.11 -0.38 -6.90
N LEU A 136 -9.63 -1.40 -7.59
CA LEU A 136 -9.88 -2.80 -7.29
C LEU A 136 -8.59 -3.48 -6.86
N LEU A 137 -8.61 -4.13 -5.70
CA LEU A 137 -7.51 -4.97 -5.23
C LEU A 137 -7.86 -6.43 -5.50
N LEU A 138 -7.05 -7.10 -6.31
CA LEU A 138 -6.99 -8.56 -6.26
C LEU A 138 -6.08 -8.93 -5.08
N ASP A 139 -6.68 -9.28 -3.95
CA ASP A 139 -5.95 -9.57 -2.72
C ASP A 139 -5.05 -10.79 -2.90
N PRO A 140 -3.72 -10.63 -2.80
CA PRO A 140 -2.80 -11.74 -3.02
C PRO A 140 -2.88 -12.81 -1.93
N TYR A 141 -3.35 -12.46 -0.73
CA TYR A 141 -3.42 -13.43 0.37
C TYR A 141 -4.61 -14.37 0.27
N THR A 142 -5.75 -13.89 -0.23
CA THR A 142 -7.00 -14.66 -0.28
C THR A 142 -7.46 -15.00 -1.71
N GLY A 143 -6.98 -14.29 -2.72
CA GLY A 143 -7.48 -14.37 -4.09
C GLY A 143 -8.81 -13.65 -4.32
N GLU A 144 -9.33 -12.95 -3.30
CA GLU A 144 -10.59 -12.19 -3.40
C GLU A 144 -10.36 -10.82 -4.05
N THR A 145 -11.37 -10.31 -4.76
CA THR A 145 -11.36 -8.95 -5.26
C THR A 145 -12.07 -8.03 -4.27
N LEU A 146 -11.40 -6.97 -3.84
CA LEU A 146 -11.92 -5.95 -2.93
C LEU A 146 -12.05 -4.61 -3.67
N ASP A 147 -13.19 -3.94 -3.52
CA ASP A 147 -13.41 -2.58 -4.05
C ASP A 147 -13.00 -1.54 -3.01
N TYR A 148 -11.97 -0.74 -3.30
CA TYR A 148 -11.44 0.23 -2.34
C TYR A 148 -12.46 1.31 -1.95
N ALA A 149 -13.33 1.74 -2.86
CA ALA A 149 -14.35 2.74 -2.57
C ALA A 149 -15.41 2.24 -1.55
N ILE A 150 -15.64 0.92 -1.51
CA ILE A 150 -16.61 0.27 -0.61
C ILE A 150 -15.90 -0.33 0.60
N ASP A 151 -14.80 -1.04 0.36
CA ASP A 151 -14.08 -1.89 1.31
C ASP A 151 -12.77 -1.26 1.81
N GLY A 152 -12.52 0.02 1.58
CA GLY A 152 -11.22 0.66 1.85
C GLY A 152 -10.71 0.46 3.28
N SER A 153 -11.61 0.39 4.27
CA SER A 153 -11.26 0.05 5.67
C SER A 153 -10.86 -1.41 5.87
N ARG A 154 -11.15 -2.28 4.89
CA ARG A 154 -10.81 -3.71 4.90
C ARG A 154 -9.53 -4.01 4.11
N ILE A 155 -8.94 -3.01 3.45
CA ILE A 155 -7.67 -3.13 2.77
C ILE A 155 -6.58 -2.55 3.68
N HIS A 156 -5.65 -3.40 4.09
CA HIS A 156 -4.49 -3.05 4.89
C HIS A 156 -3.24 -3.01 4.03
N ILE A 157 -2.23 -2.27 4.47
CA ILE A 157 -0.87 -2.44 3.99
C ILE A 157 -0.16 -3.32 5.02
N ASP A 158 0.32 -4.46 4.58
CA ASP A 158 1.06 -5.42 5.40
C ASP A 158 2.56 -5.25 5.21
N HIS A 159 3.30 -5.49 6.29
CA HIS A 159 4.74 -5.70 6.24
C HIS A 159 4.99 -7.20 6.00
N LEU A 160 5.49 -7.56 4.81
CA LEU A 160 5.79 -8.95 4.44
C LEU A 160 6.62 -9.64 5.52
N PHE A 161 7.67 -9.00 5.97
CA PHE A 161 8.43 -9.40 7.14
C PHE A 161 7.93 -8.59 8.35
N PRO A 162 7.17 -9.18 9.28
CA PRO A 162 6.52 -8.42 10.36
C PRO A 162 7.52 -7.61 11.18
N LEU A 163 7.19 -6.36 11.51
CA LEU A 163 8.10 -5.44 12.21
C LEU A 163 8.62 -6.02 13.54
N ALA A 164 7.76 -6.69 14.31
CA ALA A 164 8.17 -7.33 15.55
C ALA A 164 9.14 -8.49 15.29
N ALA A 165 8.92 -9.29 14.24
CA ALA A 165 9.86 -10.33 13.85
C ALA A 165 11.16 -9.77 13.31
N ALA A 166 11.11 -8.67 12.54
CA ALA A 166 12.29 -7.98 12.05
C ALA A 166 13.15 -7.45 13.21
N TRP A 167 12.52 -6.88 14.25
CA TRP A 167 13.21 -6.43 15.46
C TRP A 167 14.04 -7.54 16.07
N ASP A 168 13.41 -8.68 16.35
CA ASP A 168 14.06 -9.82 16.98
C ASP A 168 15.12 -10.47 16.10
N LEU A 169 14.93 -10.44 14.78
CA LEU A 169 15.78 -11.15 13.82
C LEU A 169 16.88 -10.27 13.20
N GLY A 170 17.08 -9.04 13.72
CA GLY A 170 18.21 -8.19 13.35
C GLY A 170 17.98 -6.69 13.37
N ALA A 171 16.73 -6.20 13.24
CA ALA A 171 16.47 -4.78 13.13
C ALA A 171 16.70 -3.98 14.42
N ALA A 172 16.74 -4.64 15.57
CA ALA A 172 17.11 -3.99 16.83
C ALA A 172 18.48 -3.31 16.78
N GLU A 173 19.41 -3.87 15.99
CA GLU A 173 20.78 -3.36 15.83
C GLU A 173 20.90 -2.27 14.74
N TRP A 174 19.81 -1.94 14.03
CA TRP A 174 19.88 -0.94 12.96
C TRP A 174 19.78 0.48 13.52
N SER A 175 20.24 1.46 12.70
CA SER A 175 19.93 2.87 12.97
C SER A 175 18.44 3.15 12.83
N PRO A 176 17.90 4.19 13.49
CA PRO A 176 16.50 4.60 13.34
C PRO A 176 16.13 4.86 11.86
N GLU A 177 17.01 5.47 11.09
CA GLU A 177 16.77 5.79 9.68
C GLU A 177 16.61 4.51 8.85
N ARG A 178 17.47 3.50 9.10
CA ARG A 178 17.36 2.20 8.42
C ARG A 178 16.07 1.48 8.78
N ARG A 179 15.63 1.56 10.03
CA ARG A 179 14.34 0.99 10.45
C ARG A 179 13.16 1.71 9.80
N ALA A 180 13.19 3.06 9.74
CA ALA A 180 12.17 3.84 9.06
C ALA A 180 12.12 3.53 7.55
N ARG A 181 13.28 3.42 6.89
CA ARG A 181 13.37 3.00 5.49
C ARG A 181 12.75 1.61 5.28
N PHE A 182 13.07 0.64 6.12
CA PHE A 182 12.53 -0.71 6.04
C PHE A 182 10.99 -0.70 6.17
N ALA A 183 10.46 -0.03 7.20
CA ALA A 183 9.03 0.03 7.45
C ALA A 183 8.22 0.77 6.37
N ASN A 184 8.88 1.53 5.50
CA ASN A 184 8.27 2.30 4.44
C ASN A 184 8.81 1.92 3.04
N ASP A 185 9.32 0.69 2.85
CA ASP A 185 9.82 0.21 1.55
C ASP A 185 8.68 -0.41 0.72
N PRO A 186 8.10 0.32 -0.26
CA PRO A 186 6.99 -0.18 -1.08
C PRO A 186 7.45 -1.17 -2.16
N ASP A 187 8.75 -1.30 -2.40
CA ASP A 187 9.27 -2.18 -3.44
C ASP A 187 9.50 -3.61 -2.93
N LEU A 188 9.86 -3.76 -1.66
CA LEU A 188 10.23 -5.05 -1.09
C LEU A 188 9.32 -5.48 0.06
N GLU A 189 8.97 -4.56 0.96
CA GLU A 189 8.44 -4.90 2.27
C GLU A 189 6.92 -4.77 2.35
N LEU A 190 6.32 -3.86 1.56
CA LEU A 190 4.92 -3.48 1.74
C LEU A 190 3.99 -4.09 0.68
N LEU A 191 2.84 -4.59 1.13
CA LEU A 191 1.85 -5.23 0.26
C LEU A 191 0.43 -4.82 0.66
N ALA A 192 -0.39 -4.37 -0.31
CA ALA A 192 -1.82 -4.17 -0.09
C ALA A 192 -2.53 -5.53 -0.05
N VAL A 193 -3.30 -5.77 1.02
CA VAL A 193 -3.91 -7.08 1.29
C VAL A 193 -5.25 -6.95 2.00
N SER A 194 -6.03 -8.03 2.06
CA SER A 194 -7.21 -8.14 2.93
C SER A 194 -6.83 -7.92 4.39
N GLY A 195 -7.54 -7.00 5.05
CA GLY A 195 -7.34 -6.70 6.47
C GLY A 195 -7.58 -7.92 7.36
N SER A 196 -8.53 -8.80 7.02
CA SER A 196 -8.80 -10.02 7.77
C SER A 196 -7.61 -11.01 7.70
N ALA A 197 -7.01 -11.18 6.52
CA ALA A 197 -5.84 -12.02 6.36
C ALA A 197 -4.61 -11.42 7.04
N ASN A 198 -4.44 -10.09 6.95
CA ASN A 198 -3.37 -9.38 7.67
C ASN A 198 -3.50 -9.52 9.20
N LEU A 199 -4.69 -9.37 9.75
CA LEU A 199 -4.93 -9.58 11.17
C LEU A 199 -4.66 -11.03 11.60
N ALA A 200 -5.01 -12.01 10.75
CA ALA A 200 -4.72 -13.43 11.00
C ALA A 200 -3.22 -13.73 10.95
N LYS A 201 -2.46 -13.03 10.10
CA LYS A 201 -1.00 -13.12 10.05
C LYS A 201 -0.36 -12.52 11.30
N GLY A 202 -0.77 -11.30 11.68
CA GLY A 202 -0.18 -10.58 12.80
C GLY A 202 1.34 -10.45 12.66
N ASP A 203 2.08 -10.83 13.70
CA ASP A 203 3.55 -10.86 13.73
C ASP A 203 4.15 -12.25 13.43
N SER A 204 3.35 -13.14 12.83
CA SER A 204 3.76 -14.49 12.45
C SER A 204 4.78 -14.47 11.32
N THR A 205 5.79 -15.30 11.47
CA THR A 205 6.70 -15.67 10.38
C THR A 205 6.13 -16.84 9.58
N PRO A 206 6.74 -17.26 8.45
CA PRO A 206 6.29 -18.43 7.68
C PRO A 206 6.10 -19.71 8.47
N ALA A 207 6.80 -19.86 9.59
CA ALA A 207 6.66 -21.00 10.50
C ALA A 207 5.23 -21.17 11.05
N SER A 208 4.50 -20.07 11.22
CA SER A 208 3.17 -20.07 11.87
C SER A 208 2.05 -19.63 10.94
N TRP A 209 2.36 -18.95 9.83
CA TRP A 209 1.36 -18.46 8.90
C TRP A 209 1.89 -18.42 7.46
N LEU A 210 1.05 -18.86 6.55
CA LEU A 210 1.21 -18.69 5.10
C LEU A 210 -0.12 -18.20 4.51
N PRO A 211 -0.11 -17.48 3.38
CA PRO A 211 -1.34 -17.08 2.70
C PRO A 211 -2.29 -18.25 2.51
N PRO A 212 -3.60 -18.09 2.75
CA PRO A 212 -4.60 -19.10 2.46
C PRO A 212 -4.67 -19.41 0.97
N ASP A 213 -4.46 -18.45 0.08
CA ASP A 213 -4.33 -18.71 -1.35
C ASP A 213 -3.04 -19.48 -1.65
N LEU A 214 -3.21 -20.73 -2.06
CA LEU A 214 -2.09 -21.64 -2.37
C LEU A 214 -1.28 -21.15 -3.57
N SER A 215 -1.91 -20.46 -4.52
CA SER A 215 -1.26 -19.96 -5.74
C SER A 215 -0.26 -18.84 -5.44
N PHE A 216 -0.49 -18.07 -4.37
CA PHE A 216 0.40 -16.98 -3.96
C PHE A 216 1.56 -17.43 -3.06
N ARG A 217 1.53 -18.63 -2.49
CA ARG A 217 2.53 -19.07 -1.51
C ARG A 217 3.96 -19.08 -2.04
N CYS A 218 4.15 -19.41 -3.31
CA CYS A 218 5.48 -19.32 -3.94
C CYS A 218 5.98 -17.87 -3.95
N ALA A 219 5.18 -16.94 -4.43
CA ALA A 219 5.53 -15.52 -4.47
C ALA A 219 5.76 -14.97 -3.06
N TYR A 220 4.89 -15.31 -2.09
CA TYR A 220 5.03 -14.88 -0.70
C TYR A 220 6.37 -15.33 -0.08
N VAL A 221 6.72 -16.61 -0.19
CA VAL A 221 7.98 -17.14 0.35
C VAL A 221 9.17 -16.51 -0.33
N THR A 222 9.12 -16.35 -1.65
CA THR A 222 10.20 -15.71 -2.42
C THR A 222 10.41 -14.26 -1.95
N SER A 223 9.34 -13.47 -1.87
CA SER A 223 9.40 -12.07 -1.43
C SER A 223 9.84 -11.94 0.03
N TYR A 224 9.36 -12.82 0.93
CA TYR A 224 9.81 -12.85 2.32
C TYR A 224 11.33 -13.07 2.43
N LEU A 225 11.88 -13.97 1.63
CA LEU A 225 13.33 -14.23 1.57
C LEU A 225 14.10 -13.08 0.90
N GLU A 226 13.54 -12.43 -0.11
CA GLU A 226 14.12 -11.24 -0.75
C GLU A 226 14.26 -10.10 0.26
N VAL A 227 13.22 -9.85 1.05
CA VAL A 227 13.25 -8.87 2.16
C VAL A 227 14.34 -9.25 3.17
N ALA A 228 14.34 -10.50 3.63
CA ALA A 228 15.32 -10.98 4.61
C ALA A 228 16.76 -10.76 4.14
N LEU A 229 17.05 -11.09 2.89
CA LEU A 229 18.38 -10.91 2.30
C LEU A 229 18.76 -9.45 2.10
N ALA A 230 17.85 -8.63 1.53
CA ALA A 230 18.10 -7.23 1.24
C ALA A 230 18.41 -6.44 2.52
N TYR A 231 17.74 -6.78 3.60
CA TYR A 231 17.88 -6.11 4.89
C TYR A 231 18.82 -6.83 5.87
N GLY A 232 19.32 -8.03 5.52
CA GLY A 232 20.21 -8.82 6.38
C GLY A 232 19.53 -9.41 7.61
N LEU A 233 18.22 -9.64 7.53
CA LEU A 233 17.44 -10.31 8.58
C LEU A 233 17.70 -11.81 8.56
N ALA A 234 17.55 -12.45 9.72
CA ALA A 234 17.58 -13.90 9.80
C ALA A 234 16.19 -14.51 9.63
N VAL A 235 16.15 -15.79 9.24
CA VAL A 235 14.98 -16.65 9.36
C VAL A 235 15.26 -17.76 10.36
N THR A 236 14.21 -18.34 10.95
CA THR A 236 14.37 -19.44 11.89
C THR A 236 14.43 -20.79 11.18
N ASP A 237 14.98 -21.81 11.86
CA ASP A 237 14.91 -23.20 11.35
C ASP A 237 13.46 -23.67 11.19
N ALA A 238 12.52 -23.14 11.99
CA ALA A 238 11.11 -23.41 11.86
C ALA A 238 10.53 -22.82 10.55
N ASP A 239 10.94 -21.60 10.19
CA ASP A 239 10.55 -20.97 8.92
C ASP A 239 11.05 -21.78 7.74
N VAL A 240 12.31 -22.22 7.77
CA VAL A 240 12.92 -23.05 6.71
C VAL A 240 12.12 -24.34 6.51
N ARG A 241 11.76 -25.04 7.60
CA ARG A 241 10.95 -26.27 7.54
C ARG A 241 9.60 -26.09 6.88
N VAL A 242 9.02 -24.89 6.92
CA VAL A 242 7.73 -24.58 6.28
C VAL A 242 7.93 -24.03 4.86
N MET A 243 8.92 -23.18 4.65
CA MET A 243 9.17 -22.55 3.34
C MET A 243 9.65 -23.56 2.30
N GLU A 244 10.53 -24.49 2.67
CA GLU A 244 11.09 -25.48 1.74
C GLU A 244 10.01 -26.38 1.09
N PRO A 245 9.06 -27.01 1.81
CA PRO A 245 7.97 -27.71 1.16
C PRO A 245 6.98 -26.79 0.42
N ALA A 246 6.80 -25.54 0.84
CA ALA A 246 5.99 -24.57 0.11
C ALA A 246 6.60 -24.26 -1.27
N ILE A 247 7.90 -24.03 -1.34
CA ILE A 247 8.65 -23.87 -2.61
C ILE A 247 8.45 -25.08 -3.52
N ARG A 248 8.62 -26.30 -2.99
CA ARG A 248 8.46 -27.52 -3.81
C ARG A 248 7.05 -27.75 -4.34
N LYS A 249 6.01 -27.28 -3.64
CA LYS A 249 4.61 -27.56 -3.98
C LYS A 249 3.94 -26.45 -4.76
N SER A 250 4.37 -25.20 -4.55
CA SER A 250 3.67 -24.02 -5.05
C SER A 250 4.48 -23.25 -6.12
N CYS A 251 5.79 -23.46 -6.19
CA CYS A 251 6.63 -22.96 -7.26
C CYS A 251 6.81 -24.00 -8.37
#